data_f541d9cb72c64fd2c83e1cfb5de4c06a
#
_entry.id   f541d9cb72c64fd2c83e1cfb5de4c06a
#
_cell.length_a   1.000
_cell.length_b   1.000
_cell.length_c   1.000
_cell.angle_alpha   90.00
_cell.angle_beta   90.00
_cell.angle_gamma   90.00
#
_symmetry.space_group_name_H-M   'P 1'
#
loop_
_entity.id
_entity.type
_entity.pdbx_description
1 polymer ?
#
loop_
_entity_poly.entity_id
_entity_poly.type
_entity_poly.pdbx_seq_one_letter_code
_entity_poly.pdbx_strand_id
1 'polypeptide(L)'
;EDKIRIVEGDTLYGGYYTQEDIKDVIAYAKIRGIDIIPEIDMPGHMLAAVSNYEGVSCFNETGWGSVFSSPVCPGKDSALAFCKNIYAELIALFPYKYVHIGGDEVEKTNWKKCPDCQKRMHDNNLKTEEELQSWFIHDMERFFNGKGKEMIGWDEIIEGGLSKTATVMWWRSWVKDAATKATAQGNPVIFTPNGQFYLDYAEDKNSMASIYNLDTTDNLTPEQQSLILGVQGNIWCEWIPSNARMQYMAIPRLLAIAELGWSKPEQKDWNAFKQRLSDQFERLNIMGINYRIPDLEGFNAVNAFIGEGTINVTCLDPTAEIHYTTDGSTPTLQSPVYEGPIKVTETTDFTFCTFRPNGKKGDIAKTRFIKSEYTPSVTAAPSNPGLKATWHEFKGNKCSEIEKAPVNGTYPVEDVMIPKKVKGNIGLIIILYIYSAKYEIYTFALLSDDG
;
A
#
# COMPACT_ATOMS: atom_id res chain seq x y z
N GLU A 1 -5.15 -5.65 -33.53
CA GLU A 1 -5.81 -6.88 -33.04
C GLU A 1 -4.99 -7.42 -31.87
N ASP A 2 -5.25 -6.88 -30.69
CA ASP A 2 -4.39 -7.09 -29.54
C ASP A 2 -4.89 -8.27 -28.74
N LYS A 3 -4.36 -9.45 -29.04
CA LYS A 3 -4.63 -10.65 -28.26
C LYS A 3 -3.50 -10.87 -27.29
N ILE A 4 -3.78 -10.71 -26.01
CA ILE A 4 -2.85 -11.07 -24.94
C ILE A 4 -2.97 -12.57 -24.70
N ARG A 5 -1.85 -13.28 -24.76
CA ARG A 5 -1.79 -14.70 -24.44
C ARG A 5 -1.56 -14.89 -22.96
N ILE A 6 -2.49 -15.55 -22.27
CA ILE A 6 -2.30 -16.00 -20.90
C ILE A 6 -1.56 -17.34 -20.90
N VAL A 7 -0.57 -17.48 -20.02
CA VAL A 7 0.41 -18.58 -20.01
C VAL A 7 -0.15 -19.92 -19.51
N GLU A 8 -1.34 -19.97 -18.94
CA GLU A 8 -1.98 -21.22 -18.51
C GLU A 8 -3.01 -21.70 -19.54
N GLY A 9 -2.58 -22.58 -20.42
CA GLY A 9 -3.39 -23.16 -21.50
C GLY A 9 -3.39 -22.31 -22.77
N ASP A 10 -3.92 -22.86 -23.85
CA ASP A 10 -4.01 -22.21 -25.18
C ASP A 10 -5.12 -21.16 -25.27
N THR A 11 -5.52 -20.57 -24.16
CA THR A 11 -6.59 -19.58 -24.12
C THR A 11 -6.05 -18.20 -24.45
N LEU A 12 -6.53 -17.62 -25.52
CA LEU A 12 -6.27 -16.21 -25.84
C LEU A 12 -7.22 -15.34 -25.03
N TYR A 13 -6.65 -14.40 -24.28
CA TYR A 13 -7.38 -13.37 -23.57
C TYR A 13 -6.97 -12.01 -24.11
N GLY A 14 -7.92 -11.14 -24.37
CA GLY A 14 -7.64 -9.80 -24.82
C GLY A 14 -8.93 -9.03 -25.07
N GLY A 15 -8.80 -7.72 -25.12
CA GLY A 15 -9.90 -6.81 -25.35
C GLY A 15 -9.48 -5.38 -25.10
N TYR A 16 -10.36 -4.46 -25.47
CA TYR A 16 -10.23 -3.04 -25.20
C TYR A 16 -11.63 -2.44 -25.08
N TYR A 17 -11.73 -1.32 -24.42
CA TYR A 17 -12.97 -0.56 -24.38
C TYR A 17 -13.09 0.27 -25.66
N THR A 18 -14.23 0.17 -26.34
CA THR A 18 -14.57 1.07 -27.45
C THR A 18 -14.85 2.47 -26.91
N GLN A 19 -14.83 3.47 -27.79
CA GLN A 19 -15.23 4.83 -27.39
C GLN A 19 -16.68 4.89 -26.91
N GLU A 20 -17.57 4.04 -27.44
CA GLU A 20 -18.95 3.95 -26.98
C GLU A 20 -19.06 3.34 -25.58
N ASP A 21 -18.27 2.29 -25.25
CA ASP A 21 -18.21 1.73 -23.90
C ASP A 21 -17.76 2.81 -22.89
N ILE A 22 -16.75 3.61 -23.25
CA ILE A 22 -16.29 4.72 -22.42
C ILE A 22 -17.38 5.78 -22.20
N LYS A 23 -18.11 6.15 -23.26
CA LYS A 23 -19.22 7.10 -23.14
C LYS A 23 -20.33 6.57 -22.23
N ASP A 24 -20.64 5.28 -22.31
CA ASP A 24 -21.62 4.62 -21.44
C ASP A 24 -21.18 4.64 -19.98
N VAL A 25 -19.90 4.33 -19.71
CA VAL A 25 -19.32 4.41 -18.36
C VAL A 25 -19.38 5.83 -17.80
N ILE A 26 -19.03 6.84 -18.60
CA ILE A 26 -19.11 8.25 -18.22
C ILE A 26 -20.55 8.66 -17.92
N ALA A 27 -21.50 8.27 -18.75
CA ALA A 27 -22.91 8.56 -18.55
C ALA A 27 -23.45 7.89 -17.27
N TYR A 28 -23.07 6.63 -17.03
CA TYR A 28 -23.43 5.88 -15.83
C TYR A 28 -22.87 6.51 -14.54
N ALA A 29 -21.63 6.98 -14.58
CA ALA A 29 -20.97 7.69 -13.47
C ALA A 29 -21.65 9.04 -13.20
N LYS A 30 -21.91 9.82 -14.24
CA LYS A 30 -22.46 11.17 -14.16
C LYS A 30 -23.80 11.23 -13.41
N ILE A 31 -24.73 10.31 -13.69
CA ILE A 31 -26.02 10.27 -12.97
C ILE A 31 -25.89 9.89 -11.49
N ARG A 32 -24.71 9.47 -11.07
CA ARG A 32 -24.34 9.16 -9.67
C ARG A 32 -23.47 10.24 -9.02
N GLY A 33 -23.26 11.37 -9.73
CA GLY A 33 -22.41 12.46 -9.25
C GLY A 33 -20.92 12.11 -9.22
N ILE A 34 -20.49 11.16 -10.06
CA ILE A 34 -19.09 10.69 -10.15
C ILE A 34 -18.52 11.17 -11.46
N ASP A 35 -17.35 11.81 -11.41
CA ASP A 35 -16.56 12.18 -12.58
C ASP A 35 -15.47 11.13 -12.83
N ILE A 36 -15.21 10.85 -14.09
CA ILE A 36 -14.16 9.92 -14.51
C ILE A 36 -12.94 10.71 -14.96
N ILE A 37 -11.80 10.46 -14.33
CA ILE A 37 -10.51 11.05 -14.68
C ILE A 37 -9.70 9.99 -15.43
N PRO A 38 -9.38 10.19 -16.72
CA PRO A 38 -8.55 9.26 -17.46
C PRO A 38 -7.08 9.42 -17.07
N GLU A 39 -6.37 8.30 -16.97
CA GLU A 39 -4.93 8.23 -16.82
C GLU A 39 -4.31 7.43 -17.96
N ILE A 40 -3.32 8.02 -18.63
CA ILE A 40 -2.34 7.30 -19.44
C ILE A 40 -0.98 7.73 -18.95
N ASP A 41 -0.31 6.83 -18.30
CA ASP A 41 0.95 7.11 -17.66
C ASP A 41 2.05 7.45 -18.67
N MET A 42 2.73 8.58 -18.42
CA MET A 42 3.82 9.12 -19.22
C MET A 42 4.78 9.93 -18.35
N PRO A 43 6.07 9.93 -18.63
CA PRO A 43 6.77 9.26 -19.75
C PRO A 43 7.11 7.80 -19.47
N GLY A 44 6.98 7.32 -18.23
CA GLY A 44 7.17 5.91 -17.81
C GLY A 44 6.01 5.00 -18.20
N HIS A 45 6.11 3.72 -17.82
CA HIS A 45 5.07 2.70 -18.02
C HIS A 45 4.52 2.56 -19.45
N MET A 46 5.34 2.93 -20.45
CA MET A 46 4.96 3.00 -21.87
C MET A 46 5.41 1.78 -22.68
N LEU A 47 5.69 0.62 -22.03
CA LEU A 47 6.18 -0.58 -22.71
C LEU A 47 5.31 -0.99 -23.90
N ALA A 48 4.00 -0.96 -23.75
CA ALA A 48 3.07 -1.30 -24.82
C ALA A 48 3.22 -0.36 -26.03
N ALA A 49 3.41 0.93 -25.81
CA ALA A 49 3.60 1.89 -26.88
C ALA A 49 4.98 1.77 -27.52
N VAL A 50 6.05 1.77 -26.73
CA VAL A 50 7.42 1.72 -27.26
C VAL A 50 7.75 0.39 -27.97
N SER A 51 7.00 -0.68 -27.65
CA SER A 51 7.12 -1.98 -28.33
C SER A 51 6.46 -2.02 -29.70
N ASN A 52 5.48 -1.16 -29.97
CA ASN A 52 4.64 -1.24 -31.16
C ASN A 52 4.78 -0.02 -32.10
N TYR A 53 5.38 1.07 -31.65
CA TYR A 53 5.50 2.29 -32.44
C TYR A 53 6.95 2.73 -32.57
N GLU A 54 7.42 2.85 -33.83
CA GLU A 54 8.75 3.36 -34.13
C GLU A 54 8.87 4.86 -33.79
N GLY A 55 10.07 5.29 -33.41
CA GLY A 55 10.35 6.68 -33.11
C GLY A 55 9.81 7.23 -31.81
N VAL A 56 9.25 6.37 -30.94
CA VAL A 56 8.73 6.74 -29.63
C VAL A 56 9.77 6.54 -28.53
N SER A 57 10.58 5.48 -28.60
CA SER A 57 11.66 5.19 -27.65
C SER A 57 13.02 5.75 -28.07
N CYS A 58 13.98 5.80 -27.15
CA CYS A 58 15.34 6.31 -27.41
C CYS A 58 16.07 5.49 -28.46
N PHE A 59 16.06 4.16 -28.33
CA PHE A 59 16.88 3.26 -29.15
C PHE A 59 16.06 2.17 -29.87
N ASN A 60 14.75 2.32 -29.92
CA ASN A 60 13.81 1.28 -30.41
C ASN A 60 14.00 -0.08 -29.69
N GLU A 61 14.51 -0.04 -28.48
CA GLU A 61 14.67 -1.20 -27.62
C GLU A 61 13.46 -1.31 -26.68
N THR A 62 12.99 -2.53 -26.52
CA THR A 62 11.86 -2.86 -25.65
C THR A 62 12.28 -3.92 -24.67
N GLY A 63 11.77 -3.90 -23.47
CA GLY A 63 12.02 -4.94 -22.51
C GLY A 63 11.90 -4.53 -21.05
N TRP A 64 11.91 -5.54 -20.23
CA TRP A 64 11.99 -5.46 -18.78
C TRP A 64 13.45 -5.48 -18.31
N GLY A 65 13.67 -5.45 -17.05
CA GLY A 65 14.99 -5.43 -16.42
C GLY A 65 15.32 -4.02 -15.96
N SER A 66 16.49 -3.50 -16.30
CA SER A 66 16.90 -2.14 -15.93
C SER A 66 16.04 -1.03 -16.56
N VAL A 67 15.18 -1.35 -17.52
CA VAL A 67 14.26 -0.44 -18.19
C VAL A 67 12.81 -0.90 -18.01
N PHE A 68 12.46 -1.35 -16.82
CA PHE A 68 11.14 -1.93 -16.55
C PHE A 68 9.99 -0.96 -16.82
N SER A 69 10.20 0.31 -16.61
CA SER A 69 9.21 1.36 -16.84
C SER A 69 9.15 1.81 -18.33
N SER A 70 10.10 1.40 -19.18
CA SER A 70 10.15 1.62 -20.64
C SER A 70 9.66 3.00 -21.07
N PRO A 71 10.35 4.10 -20.68
CA PRO A 71 9.86 5.44 -20.92
C PRO A 71 9.96 5.83 -22.41
N VAL A 72 9.08 6.72 -22.84
CA VAL A 72 9.20 7.41 -24.13
C VAL A 72 10.46 8.29 -24.17
N CYS A 73 10.88 8.67 -25.36
CA CYS A 73 12.03 9.55 -25.57
C CYS A 73 11.61 11.04 -25.59
N PRO A 74 11.80 11.81 -24.52
CA PRO A 74 11.44 13.25 -24.53
C PRO A 74 12.34 14.08 -25.43
N GLY A 75 13.44 13.52 -25.95
CA GLY A 75 14.29 14.15 -26.94
C GLY A 75 13.68 14.21 -28.33
N LYS A 76 12.78 13.29 -28.69
CA LYS A 76 12.20 13.18 -30.03
C LYS A 76 10.86 13.90 -30.13
N ASP A 77 10.71 14.75 -31.12
CA ASP A 77 9.43 15.44 -31.39
C ASP A 77 8.33 14.48 -31.82
N SER A 78 8.67 13.34 -32.45
CA SER A 78 7.72 12.26 -32.77
C SER A 78 7.11 11.64 -31.52
N ALA A 79 7.91 11.43 -30.47
CA ALA A 79 7.40 10.89 -29.19
C ALA A 79 6.48 11.91 -28.49
N LEU A 80 6.83 13.19 -28.50
CA LEU A 80 5.97 14.24 -27.94
C LEU A 80 4.65 14.35 -28.70
N ALA A 81 4.69 14.31 -30.04
CA ALA A 81 3.48 14.33 -30.86
C ALA A 81 2.60 13.10 -30.61
N PHE A 82 3.21 11.91 -30.47
CA PHE A 82 2.52 10.67 -30.14
C PHE A 82 1.76 10.81 -28.82
N CYS A 83 2.42 11.25 -27.74
CA CYS A 83 1.80 11.46 -26.44
C CYS A 83 0.62 12.47 -26.51
N LYS A 84 0.82 13.60 -27.19
CA LYS A 84 -0.23 14.61 -27.37
C LYS A 84 -1.42 14.11 -28.18
N ASN A 85 -1.20 13.26 -29.17
CA ASN A 85 -2.28 12.69 -29.99
C ASN A 85 -3.15 11.72 -29.16
N ILE A 86 -2.55 10.90 -28.30
CA ILE A 86 -3.30 10.03 -27.37
C ILE A 86 -4.20 10.89 -26.47
N TYR A 87 -3.65 11.90 -25.83
CA TYR A 87 -4.45 12.77 -24.96
C TYR A 87 -5.45 13.64 -25.70
N ALA A 88 -5.21 13.98 -26.99
CA ALA A 88 -6.21 14.68 -27.78
C ALA A 88 -7.50 13.85 -27.94
N GLU A 89 -7.37 12.54 -28.16
CA GLU A 89 -8.51 11.62 -28.22
C GLU A 89 -9.19 11.46 -26.85
N LEU A 90 -8.43 11.24 -25.78
CA LEU A 90 -8.97 11.14 -24.42
C LEU A 90 -9.73 12.40 -23.99
N ILE A 91 -9.17 13.56 -24.22
CA ILE A 91 -9.80 14.85 -23.88
C ILE A 91 -11.14 15.04 -24.60
N ALA A 92 -11.27 14.53 -25.81
CA ALA A 92 -12.54 14.58 -26.55
C ALA A 92 -13.61 13.65 -25.95
N LEU A 93 -13.20 12.54 -25.33
CA LEU A 93 -14.11 11.56 -24.70
C LEU A 93 -14.51 11.94 -23.27
N PHE A 94 -13.53 12.40 -22.46
CA PHE A 94 -13.72 12.65 -21.03
C PHE A 94 -14.01 14.12 -20.76
N PRO A 95 -15.26 14.48 -20.38
CA PRO A 95 -15.68 15.87 -20.24
C PRO A 95 -15.15 16.56 -18.98
N TYR A 96 -14.75 15.79 -17.94
CA TYR A 96 -14.29 16.35 -16.67
C TYR A 96 -13.01 17.16 -16.84
N LYS A 97 -12.80 18.11 -15.92
CA LYS A 97 -11.68 19.06 -16.03
C LYS A 97 -10.30 18.45 -15.86
N TYR A 98 -10.18 17.38 -15.09
CA TYR A 98 -8.92 16.74 -14.81
C TYR A 98 -8.54 15.66 -15.82
N VAL A 99 -7.23 15.57 -16.08
CA VAL A 99 -6.56 14.42 -16.71
C VAL A 99 -5.32 14.06 -15.90
N HIS A 100 -5.04 12.76 -15.75
CA HIS A 100 -3.89 12.28 -14.99
C HIS A 100 -2.79 11.82 -15.94
N ILE A 101 -1.57 12.38 -15.77
CA ILE A 101 -0.41 12.12 -16.65
C ILE A 101 0.41 10.90 -16.23
N GLY A 102 0.20 10.37 -15.01
CA GLY A 102 1.14 9.45 -14.41
C GLY A 102 2.37 10.16 -13.88
N GLY A 103 3.52 9.89 -14.46
CA GLY A 103 4.78 10.57 -14.17
C GLY A 103 5.68 9.86 -13.18
N ASP A 104 5.26 8.67 -12.71
CA ASP A 104 5.96 7.85 -11.73
C ASP A 104 6.97 6.89 -12.36
N GLU A 105 7.88 6.43 -11.52
CA GLU A 105 8.83 5.32 -11.75
C GLU A 105 9.60 5.39 -13.08
N VAL A 106 9.93 6.59 -13.53
CA VAL A 106 10.60 6.81 -14.80
C VAL A 106 12.06 6.37 -14.74
N GLU A 107 12.40 5.29 -15.47
CA GLU A 107 13.76 4.79 -15.59
C GLU A 107 14.53 5.61 -16.66
N LYS A 108 15.57 6.32 -16.24
CA LYS A 108 16.26 7.35 -17.03
C LYS A 108 17.58 6.89 -17.66
N THR A 109 17.97 5.62 -17.51
CA THR A 109 19.27 5.12 -17.99
C THR A 109 19.47 5.34 -19.49
N ASN A 110 18.41 5.16 -20.29
CA ASN A 110 18.49 5.37 -21.72
C ASN A 110 18.54 6.87 -22.09
N TRP A 111 17.90 7.74 -21.32
CA TRP A 111 17.97 9.20 -21.55
C TRP A 111 19.38 9.75 -21.41
N LYS A 112 20.17 9.22 -20.46
CA LYS A 112 21.57 9.58 -20.23
C LYS A 112 22.47 9.30 -21.44
N LYS A 113 22.11 8.32 -22.25
CA LYS A 113 22.89 7.87 -23.43
C LYS A 113 22.30 8.33 -24.76
N CYS A 114 21.04 8.75 -24.78
CA CYS A 114 20.33 9.11 -25.99
C CYS A 114 20.76 10.48 -26.52
N PRO A 115 21.30 10.57 -27.75
CA PRO A 115 21.73 11.85 -28.32
C PRO A 115 20.61 12.89 -28.41
N ASP A 116 19.37 12.44 -28.71
CA ASP A 116 18.22 13.35 -28.83
C ASP A 116 17.83 13.91 -27.45
N CYS A 117 17.85 13.09 -26.39
CA CYS A 117 17.60 13.54 -25.01
C CYS A 117 18.68 14.52 -24.55
N GLN A 118 19.96 14.21 -24.79
CA GLN A 118 21.07 15.09 -24.42
C GLN A 118 21.04 16.39 -25.18
N LYS A 119 20.67 16.35 -26.47
CA LYS A 119 20.46 17.56 -27.27
C LYS A 119 19.30 18.39 -26.71
N ARG A 120 18.18 17.79 -26.39
CA ARG A 120 17.02 18.47 -25.77
C ARG A 120 17.41 19.15 -24.47
N MET A 121 18.19 18.43 -23.61
CA MET A 121 18.70 18.99 -22.37
C MET A 121 19.61 20.21 -22.62
N HIS A 122 20.55 20.08 -23.53
CA HIS A 122 21.44 21.19 -23.90
C HIS A 122 20.67 22.42 -24.40
N ASP A 123 19.75 22.22 -25.35
CA ASP A 123 18.99 23.29 -25.99
C ASP A 123 18.05 24.02 -25.01
N ASN A 124 17.64 23.38 -23.93
CA ASN A 124 16.78 23.92 -22.87
C ASN A 124 17.53 24.27 -21.59
N ASN A 125 18.87 24.18 -21.56
CA ASN A 125 19.71 24.42 -20.38
C ASN A 125 19.37 23.52 -19.18
N LEU A 126 18.89 22.30 -19.43
CA LEU A 126 18.60 21.30 -18.39
C LEU A 126 19.91 20.58 -18.02
N LYS A 127 20.09 20.28 -16.73
CA LYS A 127 21.34 19.72 -16.20
C LYS A 127 21.21 18.26 -15.81
N THR A 128 20.00 17.80 -15.49
CA THR A 128 19.73 16.43 -15.03
C THR A 128 18.57 15.81 -15.78
N GLU A 129 18.48 14.51 -15.77
CA GLU A 129 17.36 13.77 -16.38
C GLU A 129 16.05 13.99 -15.62
N GLU A 130 16.09 14.37 -14.35
CA GLU A 130 14.93 14.81 -13.57
C GLU A 130 14.39 16.14 -14.13
N GLU A 131 15.28 17.08 -14.49
CA GLU A 131 14.88 18.32 -15.16
C GLU A 131 14.32 18.04 -16.55
N LEU A 132 14.81 17.03 -17.27
CA LEU A 132 14.26 16.61 -18.55
C LEU A 132 12.86 16.00 -18.39
N GLN A 133 12.64 15.20 -17.34
CA GLN A 133 11.30 14.71 -17.00
C GLN A 133 10.35 15.88 -16.70
N SER A 134 10.78 16.80 -15.83
CA SER A 134 10.03 18.01 -15.52
C SER A 134 9.69 18.82 -16.77
N TRP A 135 10.65 18.98 -17.69
CA TRP A 135 10.42 19.65 -18.97
C TRP A 135 9.31 18.97 -19.79
N PHE A 136 9.34 17.62 -19.86
CA PHE A 136 8.30 16.82 -20.53
C PHE A 136 6.93 17.03 -19.89
N ILE A 137 6.86 16.94 -18.56
CA ILE A 137 5.62 17.14 -17.79
C ILE A 137 5.06 18.54 -18.05
N HIS A 138 5.89 19.58 -18.03
CA HIS A 138 5.48 20.95 -18.34
C HIS A 138 5.02 21.12 -19.78
N ASP A 139 5.61 20.40 -20.73
CA ASP A 139 5.17 20.46 -22.14
C ASP A 139 3.78 19.83 -22.33
N MET A 140 3.53 18.70 -21.66
CA MET A 140 2.22 18.06 -21.64
C MET A 140 1.18 18.89 -20.89
N GLU A 141 1.54 19.50 -19.79
CA GLU A 141 0.64 20.38 -19.05
C GLU A 141 0.22 21.61 -19.87
N ARG A 142 1.17 22.27 -20.56
CA ARG A 142 0.81 23.35 -21.49
C ARG A 142 -0.20 22.89 -22.53
N PHE A 143 -0.04 21.68 -23.05
CA PHE A 143 -0.99 21.09 -23.97
C PHE A 143 -2.37 20.89 -23.33
N PHE A 144 -2.44 20.34 -22.09
CA PHE A 144 -3.69 20.15 -21.38
C PHE A 144 -4.39 21.47 -21.06
N ASN A 145 -3.66 22.43 -20.52
CA ASN A 145 -4.18 23.77 -20.23
C ASN A 145 -4.72 24.46 -21.48
N GLY A 146 -4.03 24.31 -22.62
CA GLY A 146 -4.49 24.81 -23.92
C GLY A 146 -5.78 24.15 -24.43
N LYS A 147 -6.15 22.99 -23.87
CA LYS A 147 -7.41 22.27 -24.09
C LYS A 147 -8.45 22.47 -22.98
N GLY A 148 -8.17 23.36 -22.01
CA GLY A 148 -9.05 23.63 -20.87
C GLY A 148 -9.07 22.51 -19.82
N LYS A 149 -8.02 21.70 -19.75
CA LYS A 149 -7.85 20.64 -18.75
C LYS A 149 -6.80 21.02 -17.71
N GLU A 150 -6.98 20.49 -16.50
CA GLU A 150 -6.03 20.61 -15.39
C GLU A 150 -5.32 19.26 -15.21
N MET A 151 -4.00 19.29 -15.00
CA MET A 151 -3.18 18.09 -14.87
C MET A 151 -3.13 17.58 -13.44
N ILE A 152 -3.27 16.26 -13.26
CA ILE A 152 -2.86 15.53 -12.05
C ILE A 152 -1.64 14.67 -12.44
N GLY A 153 -0.71 14.47 -11.52
CA GLY A 153 0.38 13.50 -11.65
C GLY A 153 0.84 12.95 -10.32
N TRP A 154 1.46 11.79 -10.35
CA TRP A 154 2.07 11.19 -9.17
C TRP A 154 3.16 12.10 -8.60
N ASP A 155 3.51 11.95 -7.33
CA ASP A 155 4.37 12.92 -6.63
C ASP A 155 5.80 13.04 -7.20
N GLU A 156 6.24 12.15 -8.08
CA GLU A 156 7.48 12.30 -8.84
C GLU A 156 7.51 13.53 -9.75
N ILE A 157 6.36 14.09 -10.13
CA ILE A 157 6.32 15.35 -10.92
C ILE A 157 6.90 16.55 -10.15
N ILE A 158 7.13 16.41 -8.83
CA ILE A 158 7.83 17.42 -8.02
C ILE A 158 9.33 17.46 -8.39
N GLU A 159 9.88 16.33 -8.80
CA GLU A 159 11.31 16.20 -9.09
C GLU A 159 11.71 17.01 -10.33
N GLY A 160 12.85 17.69 -10.26
CA GLY A 160 13.32 18.55 -11.37
C GLY A 160 12.55 19.86 -11.56
N GLY A 161 11.45 20.07 -10.82
CA GLY A 161 10.66 21.31 -10.83
C GLY A 161 9.17 21.08 -11.08
N LEU A 162 8.36 21.44 -10.07
CA LEU A 162 6.91 21.33 -10.13
C LEU A 162 6.30 22.52 -10.87
N SER A 163 5.35 22.26 -11.76
CA SER A 163 4.51 23.28 -12.38
C SER A 163 3.58 23.94 -11.36
N LYS A 164 3.15 25.17 -11.61
CA LYS A 164 2.29 25.94 -10.71
C LYS A 164 0.81 25.53 -10.73
N THR A 165 0.37 24.81 -11.76
CA THR A 165 -1.06 24.48 -11.98
C THR A 165 -1.35 22.99 -11.84
N ALA A 166 -0.32 22.15 -11.69
CA ALA A 166 -0.48 20.73 -11.51
C ALA A 166 -1.04 20.38 -10.11
N THR A 167 -1.91 19.38 -10.05
CA THR A 167 -2.30 18.71 -8.81
C THR A 167 -1.36 17.53 -8.58
N VAL A 168 -0.83 17.39 -7.37
CA VAL A 168 0.07 16.30 -6.99
C VAL A 168 -0.71 15.18 -6.32
N MET A 169 -0.55 13.95 -6.79
CA MET A 169 -1.09 12.77 -6.14
C MET A 169 0.03 12.05 -5.39
N TRP A 170 0.03 12.17 -4.06
CA TRP A 170 1.09 11.63 -3.20
C TRP A 170 0.85 10.17 -2.87
N TRP A 171 1.70 9.28 -3.41
CA TRP A 171 1.61 7.84 -3.20
C TRP A 171 2.82 7.25 -2.44
N ARG A 172 4.01 7.86 -2.60
CA ARG A 172 5.25 7.37 -1.98
C ARG A 172 5.29 7.68 -0.49
N SER A 173 4.74 6.79 0.35
CA SER A 173 4.69 6.99 1.82
C SER A 173 6.07 7.21 2.47
N TRP A 174 7.17 6.80 1.81
CA TRP A 174 8.55 7.06 2.26
C TRP A 174 9.05 8.46 1.90
N VAL A 175 8.41 9.18 0.99
CA VAL A 175 8.71 10.58 0.64
C VAL A 175 7.79 11.49 1.47
N LYS A 176 8.10 11.59 2.76
CA LYS A 176 7.21 12.22 3.76
C LYS A 176 6.94 13.72 3.54
N ASP A 177 7.81 14.40 2.80
CA ASP A 177 7.73 15.84 2.56
C ASP A 177 7.09 16.22 1.21
N ALA A 178 6.61 15.26 0.43
CA ALA A 178 6.03 15.53 -0.88
C ALA A 178 4.81 16.47 -0.79
N ALA A 179 3.86 16.17 0.11
CA ALA A 179 2.68 17.03 0.30
C ALA A 179 3.05 18.43 0.79
N THR A 180 4.00 18.54 1.73
CA THR A 180 4.48 19.84 2.25
C THR A 180 5.17 20.65 1.14
N LYS A 181 5.99 20.01 0.30
CA LYS A 181 6.67 20.66 -0.83
C LYS A 181 5.69 21.18 -1.86
N ALA A 182 4.70 20.38 -2.25
CA ALA A 182 3.68 20.76 -3.22
C ALA A 182 2.83 21.92 -2.69
N THR A 183 2.27 21.78 -1.50
CA THR A 183 1.39 22.81 -0.92
C THR A 183 2.12 24.11 -0.58
N ALA A 184 3.41 24.05 -0.24
CA ALA A 184 4.24 25.26 -0.05
C ALA A 184 4.41 26.09 -1.35
N GLN A 185 4.26 25.45 -2.52
CA GLN A 185 4.25 26.14 -3.82
C GLN A 185 2.84 26.56 -4.29
N GLY A 186 1.81 26.23 -3.49
CA GLY A 186 0.41 26.51 -3.81
C GLY A 186 -0.28 25.43 -4.63
N ASN A 187 0.35 24.27 -4.83
CA ASN A 187 -0.22 23.16 -5.60
C ASN A 187 -1.19 22.35 -4.75
N PRO A 188 -2.37 21.98 -5.29
CA PRO A 188 -3.27 21.05 -4.66
C PRO A 188 -2.67 19.64 -4.54
N VAL A 189 -3.10 18.90 -3.50
CA VAL A 189 -2.63 17.54 -3.25
C VAL A 189 -3.80 16.59 -3.02
N ILE A 190 -3.70 15.38 -3.56
CA ILE A 190 -4.54 14.22 -3.24
C ILE A 190 -3.68 13.20 -2.52
N PHE A 191 -4.19 12.68 -1.38
CA PHE A 191 -3.48 11.70 -0.57
C PHE A 191 -3.85 10.27 -0.99
N THR A 192 -2.84 9.49 -1.33
CA THR A 192 -3.00 8.07 -1.64
C THR A 192 -1.74 7.26 -1.26
N PRO A 193 -1.17 7.46 -0.03
CA PRO A 193 0.06 6.79 0.36
C PRO A 193 -0.10 5.27 0.30
N ASN A 194 0.86 4.59 -0.36
CA ASN A 194 0.80 3.17 -0.63
C ASN A 194 0.73 2.28 0.63
N GLY A 195 1.31 2.73 1.73
CA GLY A 195 1.26 2.02 3.01
C GLY A 195 -0.15 1.85 3.59
N GLN A 196 -1.12 2.70 3.19
CA GLN A 196 -2.48 2.67 3.69
C GLN A 196 -3.54 2.51 2.58
N PHE A 197 -3.34 3.12 1.41
CA PHE A 197 -4.42 3.27 0.42
C PHE A 197 -4.31 2.36 -0.81
N TYR A 198 -3.29 1.49 -0.86
CA TYR A 198 -3.20 0.45 -1.88
C TYR A 198 -4.02 -0.77 -1.45
N LEU A 199 -5.25 -0.83 -1.93
CA LEU A 199 -6.23 -1.84 -1.54
C LEU A 199 -6.00 -3.20 -2.24
N ASP A 200 -5.09 -3.28 -3.17
CA ASP A 200 -4.55 -4.50 -3.77
C ASP A 200 -3.55 -5.22 -2.84
N TYR A 201 -3.00 -4.53 -1.82
CA TYR A 201 -2.19 -5.16 -0.78
C TYR A 201 -3.05 -5.92 0.23
N ALA A 202 -2.48 -6.98 0.81
CA ALA A 202 -3.13 -7.74 1.88
C ALA A 202 -3.43 -6.85 3.11
N GLU A 203 -4.48 -7.18 3.85
CA GLU A 203 -4.96 -6.32 4.95
C GLU A 203 -4.02 -6.27 6.15
N ASP A 204 -3.16 -7.26 6.32
CA ASP A 204 -2.09 -7.26 7.33
C ASP A 204 -1.10 -6.09 7.16
N LYS A 205 -0.93 -5.58 5.94
CA LYS A 205 -0.05 -4.45 5.64
C LYS A 205 -0.73 -3.09 5.77
N ASN A 206 -2.03 -3.00 5.43
CA ASN A 206 -2.80 -1.77 5.45
C ASN A 206 -4.21 -2.02 6.00
N SER A 207 -4.29 -2.25 7.29
CA SER A 207 -5.54 -2.52 7.98
C SER A 207 -6.51 -1.33 7.94
N MET A 208 -7.80 -1.62 8.07
CA MET A 208 -8.84 -0.60 8.14
C MET A 208 -8.58 0.43 9.27
N ALA A 209 -8.04 0.00 10.40
CA ALA A 209 -7.68 0.88 11.50
C ALA A 209 -6.52 1.82 11.14
N SER A 210 -5.50 1.33 10.43
CA SER A 210 -4.37 2.17 10.00
C SER A 210 -4.82 3.23 8.99
N ILE A 211 -5.75 2.88 8.09
CA ILE A 211 -6.36 3.82 7.14
C ILE A 211 -7.14 4.89 7.91
N TYR A 212 -8.05 4.48 8.80
CA TYR A 212 -8.90 5.39 9.55
C TYR A 212 -8.11 6.40 10.39
N ASN A 213 -7.01 5.95 10.99
CA ASN A 213 -6.19 6.78 11.89
C ASN A 213 -5.14 7.63 11.17
N LEU A 214 -5.03 7.53 9.84
CA LEU A 214 -4.12 8.39 9.09
C LEU A 214 -4.48 9.87 9.32
N ASP A 215 -3.48 10.68 9.63
CA ASP A 215 -3.61 12.12 9.67
C ASP A 215 -3.14 12.72 8.34
N THR A 216 -4.09 13.24 7.56
CA THR A 216 -3.81 13.90 6.28
C THR A 216 -3.42 15.38 6.45
N THR A 217 -3.37 15.88 7.68
CA THR A 217 -3.03 17.27 7.99
C THR A 217 -1.70 17.42 8.70
N ASP A 218 -1.06 16.30 9.05
CA ASP A 218 0.22 16.29 9.78
C ASP A 218 1.29 17.10 9.04
N ASN A 219 2.00 17.95 9.79
CA ASN A 219 3.05 18.85 9.30
C ASN A 219 2.62 19.88 8.25
N LEU A 220 1.32 20.17 8.10
CA LEU A 220 0.79 21.16 7.19
C LEU A 220 0.23 22.39 7.96
N THR A 221 0.54 23.60 7.49
CA THR A 221 -0.13 24.81 8.00
C THR A 221 -1.61 24.85 7.59
N PRO A 222 -2.46 25.64 8.25
CA PRO A 222 -3.88 25.78 7.85
C PRO A 222 -4.07 26.17 6.38
N GLU A 223 -3.20 27.03 5.85
CA GLU A 223 -3.22 27.43 4.45
C GLU A 223 -2.90 26.25 3.53
N GLN A 224 -1.90 25.43 3.89
CA GLN A 224 -1.54 24.24 3.15
C GLN A 224 -2.63 23.16 3.23
N GLN A 225 -3.29 23.00 4.39
CA GLN A 225 -4.42 22.09 4.55
C GLN A 225 -5.58 22.43 3.61
N SER A 226 -5.81 23.70 3.29
CA SER A 226 -6.83 24.13 2.35
C SER A 226 -6.58 23.67 0.90
N LEU A 227 -5.35 23.25 0.57
CA LEU A 227 -4.95 22.72 -0.73
C LEU A 227 -5.10 21.19 -0.82
N ILE A 228 -5.50 20.52 0.27
CA ILE A 228 -5.78 19.08 0.22
C ILE A 228 -7.16 18.86 -0.39
N LEU A 229 -7.20 18.28 -1.60
CA LEU A 229 -8.46 18.01 -2.31
C LEU A 229 -9.20 16.80 -1.77
N GLY A 230 -8.48 15.86 -1.16
CA GLY A 230 -9.07 14.65 -0.61
C GLY A 230 -8.12 13.46 -0.60
N VAL A 231 -8.71 12.27 -0.58
CA VAL A 231 -8.02 10.98 -0.48
C VAL A 231 -8.48 10.05 -1.60
N GLN A 232 -7.63 9.08 -1.98
CA GLN A 232 -7.94 8.08 -2.99
C GLN A 232 -7.43 6.71 -2.56
N GLY A 233 -8.25 5.67 -2.72
CA GLY A 233 -7.82 4.27 -2.61
C GLY A 233 -7.46 3.72 -3.98
N ASN A 234 -6.31 3.07 -4.10
CA ASN A 234 -5.82 2.48 -5.34
C ASN A 234 -6.06 0.97 -5.36
N ILE A 235 -6.39 0.44 -6.54
CA ILE A 235 -6.55 -1.00 -6.80
C ILE A 235 -5.81 -1.30 -8.10
N TRP A 236 -4.58 -1.79 -7.99
CA TRP A 236 -3.78 -2.24 -9.11
C TRP A 236 -4.16 -3.68 -9.48
N CYS A 237 -4.13 -4.01 -10.78
CA CYS A 237 -4.77 -5.22 -11.26
C CYS A 237 -3.88 -6.45 -11.34
N GLU A 238 -2.59 -6.38 -10.99
CA GLU A 238 -1.65 -7.50 -11.04
C GLU A 238 -2.14 -8.72 -10.24
N TRP A 239 -2.82 -8.48 -9.11
CA TRP A 239 -3.33 -9.52 -8.21
C TRP A 239 -4.86 -9.54 -8.10
N ILE A 240 -5.55 -8.85 -9.02
CA ILE A 240 -7.01 -8.69 -9.03
C ILE A 240 -7.63 -9.32 -10.30
N PRO A 241 -7.69 -10.65 -10.37
CA PRO A 241 -8.13 -11.34 -11.59
C PRO A 241 -9.66 -11.31 -11.82
N SER A 242 -10.45 -10.78 -10.90
CA SER A 242 -11.91 -10.79 -11.01
C SER A 242 -12.57 -9.70 -10.17
N ASN A 243 -13.83 -9.34 -10.52
CA ASN A 243 -14.66 -8.42 -9.73
C ASN A 243 -14.87 -8.92 -8.29
N ALA A 244 -15.02 -10.22 -8.10
CA ALA A 244 -15.17 -10.80 -6.76
C ALA A 244 -13.89 -10.60 -5.93
N ARG A 245 -12.70 -10.73 -6.53
CA ARG A 245 -11.43 -10.45 -5.87
C ARG A 245 -11.28 -8.96 -5.57
N MET A 246 -11.64 -8.10 -6.50
CA MET A 246 -11.61 -6.64 -6.30
C MET A 246 -12.49 -6.23 -5.11
N GLN A 247 -13.72 -6.71 -5.04
CA GLN A 247 -14.62 -6.43 -3.93
C GLN A 247 -14.05 -6.93 -2.60
N TYR A 248 -13.46 -8.13 -2.59
CA TYR A 248 -12.83 -8.73 -1.42
C TYR A 248 -11.64 -7.89 -0.92
N MET A 249 -10.81 -7.41 -1.82
CA MET A 249 -9.61 -6.64 -1.47
C MET A 249 -9.96 -5.21 -1.04
N ALA A 250 -10.94 -4.59 -1.66
CA ALA A 250 -11.28 -3.19 -1.40
C ALA A 250 -12.19 -3.01 -0.17
N ILE A 251 -13.13 -3.90 0.06
CA ILE A 251 -14.18 -3.72 1.06
C ILE A 251 -13.99 -4.71 2.22
N PRO A 252 -13.96 -4.25 3.49
CA PRO A 252 -14.51 -2.98 3.99
C PRO A 252 -13.55 -1.79 4.05
N ARG A 253 -12.25 -1.95 3.73
CA ARG A 253 -11.24 -0.87 3.88
C ARG A 253 -11.61 0.42 3.17
N LEU A 254 -12.27 0.33 2.01
CA LEU A 254 -12.76 1.49 1.27
C LEU A 254 -13.75 2.34 2.09
N LEU A 255 -14.49 1.73 3.02
CA LEU A 255 -15.38 2.48 3.92
C LEU A 255 -14.60 3.36 4.91
N ALA A 256 -13.42 2.92 5.34
CA ALA A 256 -12.54 3.75 6.17
C ALA A 256 -11.93 4.91 5.38
N ILE A 257 -11.59 4.70 4.10
CA ILE A 257 -11.14 5.79 3.21
C ILE A 257 -12.25 6.80 3.00
N ALA A 258 -13.48 6.35 2.78
CA ALA A 258 -14.63 7.24 2.62
C ALA A 258 -14.89 8.08 3.88
N GLU A 259 -14.83 7.47 5.06
CA GLU A 259 -14.98 8.18 6.33
C GLU A 259 -13.86 9.21 6.54
N LEU A 260 -12.61 8.83 6.23
CA LEU A 260 -11.46 9.73 6.33
C LEU A 260 -11.59 10.95 5.41
N GLY A 261 -12.07 10.75 4.20
CA GLY A 261 -12.28 11.84 3.24
C GLY A 261 -13.49 12.72 3.54
N TRP A 262 -14.48 12.22 4.28
CA TRP A 262 -15.71 12.91 4.57
C TRP A 262 -15.70 13.63 5.93
N SER A 263 -15.06 13.04 6.94
CA SER A 263 -15.11 13.52 8.31
C SER A 263 -13.91 14.41 8.65
N LYS A 264 -14.15 15.50 9.34
CA LYS A 264 -13.06 16.33 9.88
C LYS A 264 -12.24 15.55 10.92
N PRO A 265 -10.94 15.81 11.04
CA PRO A 265 -10.08 15.09 11.98
C PRO A 265 -10.59 15.08 13.42
N GLU A 266 -11.11 16.21 13.90
CA GLU A 266 -11.65 16.38 15.26
C GLU A 266 -12.99 15.64 15.50
N GLN A 267 -13.65 15.17 14.45
CA GLN A 267 -14.91 14.44 14.53
C GLN A 267 -14.71 12.93 14.40
N LYS A 268 -13.48 12.46 14.14
CA LYS A 268 -13.20 11.05 13.99
C LYS A 268 -13.30 10.33 15.34
N ASP A 269 -14.08 9.25 15.37
CA ASP A 269 -14.20 8.32 16.51
C ASP A 269 -14.23 6.90 15.97
N TRP A 270 -13.14 6.16 16.18
CA TRP A 270 -12.99 4.79 15.70
C TRP A 270 -14.07 3.84 16.23
N ASN A 271 -14.48 4.00 17.52
CA ASN A 271 -15.50 3.13 18.09
C ASN A 271 -16.89 3.43 17.51
N ALA A 272 -17.22 4.71 17.33
CA ALA A 272 -18.45 5.10 16.65
C ALA A 272 -18.46 4.66 15.18
N PHE A 273 -17.31 4.72 14.50
CA PHE A 273 -17.18 4.19 13.13
C PHE A 273 -17.43 2.68 13.08
N LYS A 274 -16.80 1.89 13.97
CA LYS A 274 -17.04 0.45 14.07
C LYS A 274 -18.52 0.10 14.29
N GLN A 275 -19.22 0.87 15.12
CA GLN A 275 -20.66 0.68 15.32
C GLN A 275 -21.48 0.91 14.05
N ARG A 276 -21.16 1.95 13.28
CA ARG A 276 -21.84 2.22 12.00
C ARG A 276 -21.53 1.17 10.92
N LEU A 277 -20.39 0.51 11.01
CA LEU A 277 -20.04 -0.56 10.06
C LEU A 277 -20.99 -1.76 10.13
N SER A 278 -21.60 -2.04 11.29
CA SER A 278 -22.55 -3.15 11.41
C SER A 278 -23.71 -3.04 10.41
N ASP A 279 -24.30 -1.85 10.29
CA ASP A 279 -25.37 -1.58 9.33
C ASP A 279 -24.87 -1.66 7.87
N GLN A 280 -23.59 -1.33 7.64
CA GLN A 280 -23.00 -1.42 6.30
C GLN A 280 -22.77 -2.88 5.89
N PHE A 281 -22.36 -3.76 6.80
CA PHE A 281 -22.24 -5.19 6.48
C PHE A 281 -23.57 -5.82 6.08
N GLU A 282 -24.66 -5.46 6.75
CA GLU A 282 -26.00 -5.90 6.35
C GLU A 282 -26.34 -5.42 4.93
N ARG A 283 -26.12 -4.14 4.63
CA ARG A 283 -26.32 -3.58 3.28
C ARG A 283 -25.47 -4.29 2.23
N LEU A 284 -24.20 -4.54 2.51
CA LEU A 284 -23.28 -5.24 1.60
C LEU A 284 -23.76 -6.67 1.33
N ASN A 285 -24.30 -7.36 2.35
CA ASN A 285 -24.90 -8.68 2.19
C ASN A 285 -26.14 -8.63 1.28
N ILE A 286 -27.05 -7.67 1.50
CA ILE A 286 -28.25 -7.48 0.66
C ILE A 286 -27.86 -7.17 -0.79
N MET A 287 -26.82 -6.37 -1.00
CA MET A 287 -26.30 -6.02 -2.33
C MET A 287 -25.52 -7.16 -3.00
N GLY A 288 -25.26 -8.25 -2.30
CA GLY A 288 -24.48 -9.38 -2.81
C GLY A 288 -23.00 -9.08 -3.02
N ILE A 289 -22.46 -8.05 -2.36
CA ILE A 289 -21.05 -7.66 -2.47
C ILE A 289 -20.16 -8.73 -1.82
N ASN A 290 -19.08 -9.12 -2.51
CA ASN A 290 -18.12 -10.10 -2.01
C ASN A 290 -17.03 -9.44 -1.14
N TYR A 291 -17.45 -8.73 -0.08
CA TYR A 291 -16.49 -8.10 0.83
C TYR A 291 -15.71 -9.13 1.67
N ARG A 292 -14.53 -8.76 2.15
CA ARG A 292 -13.74 -9.53 3.12
C ARG A 292 -14.39 -9.42 4.49
N ILE A 293 -14.61 -10.55 5.17
CA ILE A 293 -15.02 -10.52 6.57
C ILE A 293 -13.82 -10.03 7.39
N PRO A 294 -13.98 -9.03 8.26
CA PRO A 294 -12.89 -8.55 9.10
C PRO A 294 -12.27 -9.66 9.94
N ASP A 295 -10.99 -9.53 10.25
CA ASP A 295 -10.26 -10.48 11.08
C ASP A 295 -10.89 -10.58 12.47
N LEU A 296 -10.75 -11.76 13.06
CA LEU A 296 -11.15 -11.99 14.43
C LEU A 296 -10.18 -11.30 15.40
N GLU A 297 -10.73 -10.66 16.40
CA GLU A 297 -9.99 -9.97 17.47
C GLU A 297 -10.13 -10.70 18.81
N GLY A 298 -9.27 -10.35 19.78
CA GLY A 298 -9.33 -10.82 21.17
C GLY A 298 -8.32 -11.91 21.53
N PHE A 299 -7.42 -12.27 20.62
CA PHE A 299 -6.32 -13.21 20.86
C PHE A 299 -5.08 -12.86 20.03
N ASN A 300 -3.92 -13.34 20.46
CA ASN A 300 -2.69 -13.34 19.69
C ASN A 300 -2.46 -14.71 19.04
N ALA A 301 -1.50 -14.80 18.11
CA ALA A 301 -1.13 -16.09 17.52
C ALA A 301 -0.72 -17.12 18.56
N VAL A 302 -0.07 -16.65 19.65
CA VAL A 302 0.28 -17.46 20.82
C VAL A 302 -0.11 -16.70 22.08
N ASN A 303 -0.79 -17.38 23.00
CA ASN A 303 -1.23 -16.84 24.29
C ASN A 303 -0.78 -17.80 25.41
N ALA A 304 -0.11 -17.30 26.42
CA ALA A 304 0.27 -18.08 27.59
C ALA A 304 -0.70 -17.82 28.74
N PHE A 305 -0.95 -18.84 29.57
CA PHE A 305 -1.78 -18.69 30.79
C PHE A 305 -1.26 -19.56 31.90
N ILE A 306 -1.59 -19.17 33.13
CA ILE A 306 -1.29 -19.91 34.37
C ILE A 306 -2.61 -20.34 34.99
N GLY A 307 -2.71 -21.61 35.36
CA GLY A 307 -3.95 -22.18 35.94
C GLY A 307 -5.07 -22.32 34.92
N GLU A 308 -5.91 -21.31 34.75
CA GLU A 308 -7.02 -21.27 33.80
C GLU A 308 -6.85 -20.03 32.89
N GLY A 309 -6.98 -20.23 31.59
CA GLY A 309 -7.05 -19.15 30.57
C GLY A 309 -8.48 -18.98 30.07
N THR A 310 -8.71 -17.88 29.35
CA THR A 310 -9.99 -17.63 28.66
C THR A 310 -9.71 -17.08 27.29
N ILE A 311 -10.30 -17.68 26.27
CA ILE A 311 -10.30 -17.10 24.92
C ILE A 311 -11.62 -16.36 24.69
N ASN A 312 -11.51 -15.09 24.36
CA ASN A 312 -12.62 -14.24 23.96
C ASN A 312 -12.43 -13.81 22.51
N VAL A 313 -13.36 -14.16 21.63
CA VAL A 313 -13.26 -13.91 20.20
C VAL A 313 -14.36 -12.95 19.78
N THR A 314 -13.99 -11.94 19.02
CA THR A 314 -14.96 -11.00 18.46
C THR A 314 -14.73 -10.84 16.95
N CYS A 315 -15.81 -10.61 16.23
CA CYS A 315 -15.80 -10.22 14.81
C CYS A 315 -16.46 -8.84 14.67
N LEU A 316 -15.86 -7.97 13.90
CA LEU A 316 -16.43 -6.65 13.63
C LEU A 316 -17.72 -6.74 12.78
N ASP A 317 -17.87 -7.77 11.95
CA ASP A 317 -19.11 -8.05 11.22
C ASP A 317 -20.06 -8.86 12.14
N PRO A 318 -21.13 -8.25 12.69
CA PRO A 318 -22.05 -8.93 13.58
C PRO A 318 -22.96 -9.94 12.86
N THR A 319 -22.99 -9.91 11.53
CA THR A 319 -23.76 -10.85 10.70
C THR A 319 -23.01 -12.15 10.46
N ALA A 320 -21.70 -12.20 10.78
CA ALA A 320 -20.86 -13.37 10.60
C ALA A 320 -20.94 -14.30 11.82
N GLU A 321 -21.21 -15.57 11.57
CA GLU A 321 -21.14 -16.65 12.56
C GLU A 321 -19.71 -17.15 12.70
N ILE A 322 -19.23 -17.34 13.93
CA ILE A 322 -17.88 -17.80 14.21
C ILE A 322 -17.94 -19.29 14.57
N HIS A 323 -17.26 -20.14 13.79
CA HIS A 323 -17.10 -21.56 14.07
C HIS A 323 -15.66 -21.87 14.45
N TYR A 324 -15.45 -22.92 15.23
CA TYR A 324 -14.10 -23.31 15.64
C TYR A 324 -13.88 -24.82 15.74
N THR A 325 -12.62 -25.22 15.75
CA THR A 325 -12.15 -26.57 16.03
C THR A 325 -10.94 -26.52 16.95
N THR A 326 -10.66 -27.62 17.66
CA THR A 326 -9.49 -27.78 18.55
C THR A 326 -8.64 -29.00 18.18
N ASP A 327 -8.97 -29.69 17.09
CA ASP A 327 -8.29 -30.88 16.57
C ASP A 327 -7.40 -30.59 15.36
N GLY A 328 -7.24 -29.30 14.99
CA GLY A 328 -6.46 -28.86 13.85
C GLY A 328 -7.20 -28.91 12.51
N SER A 329 -8.43 -29.43 12.47
CA SER A 329 -9.24 -29.43 11.26
C SER A 329 -9.70 -28.00 10.91
N THR A 330 -10.02 -27.77 9.64
CA THR A 330 -10.61 -26.51 9.18
C THR A 330 -12.09 -26.48 9.59
N PRO A 331 -12.55 -25.44 10.30
CA PRO A 331 -13.96 -25.30 10.64
C PRO A 331 -14.87 -25.24 9.41
N THR A 332 -16.05 -25.85 9.55
CA THR A 332 -17.15 -25.85 8.57
C THR A 332 -18.42 -25.36 9.27
N LEU A 333 -19.51 -25.17 8.52
CA LEU A 333 -20.84 -24.84 9.08
C LEU A 333 -21.38 -25.92 10.05
N GLN A 334 -20.80 -27.13 10.07
CA GLN A 334 -21.13 -28.19 11.02
C GLN A 334 -20.23 -28.21 12.25
N SER A 335 -19.18 -27.42 12.27
CA SER A 335 -18.30 -27.29 13.43
C SER A 335 -19.00 -26.52 14.57
N PRO A 336 -18.55 -26.68 15.83
CA PRO A 336 -19.09 -25.91 16.95
C PRO A 336 -19.11 -24.40 16.68
N VAL A 337 -20.23 -23.78 17.05
CA VAL A 337 -20.40 -22.32 17.01
C VAL A 337 -19.75 -21.71 18.25
N TYR A 338 -19.07 -20.60 18.08
CA TYR A 338 -18.56 -19.81 19.19
C TYR A 338 -19.67 -18.90 19.74
N GLU A 339 -20.20 -19.26 20.91
CA GLU A 339 -21.30 -18.54 21.55
C GLU A 339 -20.83 -17.54 22.64
N GLY A 340 -19.53 -17.54 22.96
CA GLY A 340 -18.97 -16.67 24.00
C GLY A 340 -17.65 -17.20 24.57
N PRO A 341 -17.09 -16.56 25.61
CA PRO A 341 -15.75 -16.88 26.12
C PRO A 341 -15.59 -18.35 26.49
N ILE A 342 -14.53 -19.00 25.99
CA ILE A 342 -14.20 -20.41 26.25
C ILE A 342 -13.10 -20.47 27.29
N LYS A 343 -13.32 -21.24 28.34
CA LYS A 343 -12.30 -21.55 29.35
C LYS A 343 -11.31 -22.57 28.81
N VAL A 344 -10.02 -22.32 29.06
CA VAL A 344 -8.91 -23.16 28.59
C VAL A 344 -8.10 -23.60 29.84
N THR A 345 -8.05 -24.89 30.11
CA THR A 345 -7.34 -25.45 31.27
C THR A 345 -6.07 -26.23 30.88
N GLU A 346 -5.95 -26.58 29.62
CA GLU A 346 -4.80 -27.29 29.03
C GLU A 346 -4.32 -26.58 27.77
N THR A 347 -3.08 -26.83 27.35
CA THR A 347 -2.56 -26.31 26.09
C THR A 347 -3.45 -26.73 24.93
N THR A 348 -4.01 -25.76 24.22
CA THR A 348 -5.02 -25.98 23.20
C THR A 348 -4.73 -25.14 21.96
N ASP A 349 -4.78 -25.75 20.79
CA ASP A 349 -4.75 -25.08 19.49
C ASP A 349 -6.19 -24.83 19.02
N PHE A 350 -6.53 -23.60 18.75
CA PHE A 350 -7.81 -23.22 18.16
C PHE A 350 -7.65 -22.85 16.70
N THR A 351 -8.56 -23.32 15.88
CA THR A 351 -8.74 -22.86 14.50
C THR A 351 -10.14 -22.28 14.38
N PHE A 352 -10.26 -21.03 13.95
CA PHE A 352 -11.52 -20.33 13.77
C PHE A 352 -11.76 -20.05 12.29
N CYS A 353 -13.04 -20.01 11.91
CA CYS A 353 -13.49 -19.54 10.61
C CYS A 353 -14.84 -18.82 10.78
N THR A 354 -14.98 -17.70 10.14
CA THR A 354 -16.26 -16.97 10.09
C THR A 354 -17.07 -17.39 8.87
N PHE A 355 -18.39 -17.34 8.98
CA PHE A 355 -19.31 -17.62 7.88
C PHE A 355 -20.38 -16.53 7.82
N ARG A 356 -20.64 -16.01 6.61
CA ARG A 356 -21.75 -15.09 6.36
C ARG A 356 -23.08 -15.84 6.24
N PRO A 357 -24.23 -15.16 6.36
CA PRO A 357 -25.55 -15.78 6.20
C PRO A 357 -25.74 -16.54 4.87
N ASN A 358 -25.03 -16.13 3.81
CA ASN A 358 -25.07 -16.81 2.51
C ASN A 358 -24.11 -18.02 2.42
N GLY A 359 -23.49 -18.45 3.54
CA GLY A 359 -22.58 -19.57 3.61
C GLY A 359 -21.13 -19.31 3.14
N LYS A 360 -20.83 -18.10 2.64
CA LYS A 360 -19.46 -17.75 2.30
C LYS A 360 -18.60 -17.66 3.56
N LYS A 361 -17.45 -18.31 3.52
CA LYS A 361 -16.48 -18.31 4.62
C LYS A 361 -15.50 -17.14 4.54
N GLY A 362 -15.07 -16.67 5.72
CA GLY A 362 -13.94 -15.76 5.87
C GLY A 362 -12.60 -16.50 5.92
N ASP A 363 -11.56 -15.75 6.26
CA ASP A 363 -10.22 -16.28 6.43
C ASP A 363 -10.12 -17.15 7.67
N ILE A 364 -9.14 -18.06 7.69
CA ILE A 364 -8.90 -18.95 8.81
C ILE A 364 -7.96 -18.26 9.78
N ALA A 365 -8.40 -18.10 11.02
CA ALA A 365 -7.57 -17.63 12.12
C ALA A 365 -7.14 -18.79 13.01
N LYS A 366 -5.84 -18.82 13.37
CA LYS A 366 -5.28 -19.83 14.26
C LYS A 366 -4.64 -19.18 15.46
N THR A 367 -4.83 -19.79 16.61
CA THR A 367 -4.19 -19.34 17.84
C THR A 367 -3.87 -20.52 18.74
N ARG A 368 -2.78 -20.42 19.46
CA ARG A 368 -2.36 -21.41 20.44
C ARG A 368 -2.42 -20.83 21.84
N PHE A 369 -3.13 -21.50 22.73
CA PHE A 369 -3.14 -21.21 24.16
C PHE A 369 -2.24 -22.21 24.87
N ILE A 370 -1.17 -21.72 25.50
CA ILE A 370 -0.14 -22.54 26.16
C ILE A 370 -0.30 -22.40 27.65
N LYS A 371 -0.61 -23.54 28.34
CA LYS A 371 -0.54 -23.64 29.80
C LYS A 371 0.93 -23.57 30.21
N SER A 372 1.29 -22.62 31.03
CA SER A 372 2.64 -22.33 31.43
C SER A 372 2.75 -22.27 32.94
N GLU A 373 3.97 -22.40 33.46
CA GLU A 373 4.31 -22.15 34.84
C GLU A 373 5.22 -20.93 34.94
N TYR A 374 5.25 -20.30 36.12
CA TYR A 374 6.15 -19.16 36.31
C TYR A 374 7.62 -19.64 36.26
N THR A 375 8.38 -18.99 35.42
CA THR A 375 9.83 -19.22 35.39
C THR A 375 10.49 -18.59 36.61
N PRO A 376 11.38 -19.31 37.33
CA PRO A 376 12.11 -18.72 38.42
C PRO A 376 12.88 -17.47 38.01
N SER A 377 12.92 -16.46 38.86
CA SER A 377 13.71 -15.26 38.61
C SER A 377 15.21 -15.61 38.58
N VAL A 378 15.95 -14.92 37.69
CA VAL A 378 17.40 -14.99 37.68
C VAL A 378 17.96 -14.28 38.93
N THR A 379 18.93 -14.89 39.59
CA THR A 379 19.55 -14.37 40.84
C THR A 379 20.60 -13.29 40.57
N ALA A 380 21.06 -13.14 39.31
CA ALA A 380 22.06 -12.16 38.96
C ALA A 380 21.39 -10.80 38.64
N ALA A 381 21.61 -9.83 39.53
CA ALA A 381 21.25 -8.45 39.21
C ALA A 381 22.28 -7.85 38.25
N PRO A 382 21.85 -7.20 37.17
CA PRO A 382 22.79 -6.47 36.30
C PRO A 382 23.42 -5.31 37.09
N SER A 383 24.72 -5.12 36.92
CA SER A 383 25.46 -4.05 37.61
C SER A 383 25.21 -2.66 37.04
N ASN A 384 24.68 -2.58 35.82
CA ASN A 384 24.40 -1.33 35.12
C ASN A 384 23.02 -1.36 34.47
N PRO A 385 22.29 -0.25 34.44
CA PRO A 385 21.05 -0.12 33.67
C PRO A 385 21.37 -0.11 32.16
N GLY A 386 20.39 -0.50 31.35
CA GLY A 386 20.45 -0.48 29.90
C GLY A 386 20.60 -1.86 29.26
N LEU A 387 20.80 -1.88 27.95
CA LEU A 387 20.95 -3.06 27.13
C LEU A 387 22.43 -3.31 26.84
N LYS A 388 22.83 -4.57 26.70
CA LYS A 388 24.15 -4.97 26.25
C LYS A 388 24.03 -5.54 24.84
N ALA A 389 24.67 -4.90 23.86
CA ALA A 389 24.76 -5.39 22.51
C ALA A 389 26.15 -5.93 22.19
N THR A 390 26.20 -7.07 21.52
CA THR A 390 27.41 -7.60 20.88
C THR A 390 27.17 -7.64 19.38
N TRP A 391 28.17 -7.23 18.60
CA TRP A 391 28.10 -7.34 17.15
C TRP A 391 29.11 -8.34 16.62
N HIS A 392 28.73 -8.99 15.54
CA HIS A 392 29.48 -10.04 14.88
C HIS A 392 29.59 -9.72 13.40
N GLU A 393 30.77 -9.83 12.80
CA GLU A 393 30.86 -9.85 11.34
C GLU A 393 30.34 -11.18 10.85
N PHE A 394 29.21 -11.11 10.09
CA PHE A 394 28.42 -12.28 9.79
C PHE A 394 28.01 -12.30 8.31
N LYS A 395 28.30 -13.42 7.63
CA LYS A 395 27.99 -13.62 6.20
C LYS A 395 26.89 -14.64 5.95
N GLY A 396 26.28 -15.19 7.00
CA GLY A 396 25.17 -16.13 6.93
C GLY A 396 23.82 -15.43 6.71
N ASN A 397 22.79 -16.24 6.55
CA ASN A 397 21.41 -15.81 6.33
C ASN A 397 20.44 -16.29 7.41
N LYS A 398 20.95 -16.87 8.51
CA LYS A 398 20.12 -17.37 9.62
C LYS A 398 20.60 -16.78 10.94
N CYS A 399 19.69 -16.17 11.69
CA CYS A 399 19.99 -15.60 13.02
C CYS A 399 20.63 -16.61 13.99
N SER A 400 20.25 -17.89 13.92
CA SER A 400 20.82 -18.96 14.76
C SER A 400 22.32 -19.24 14.52
N GLU A 401 22.90 -18.66 13.49
CA GLU A 401 24.33 -18.82 13.17
C GLU A 401 25.16 -17.65 13.72
N ILE A 402 24.53 -16.55 14.14
CA ILE A 402 25.23 -15.34 14.65
C ILE A 402 26.05 -15.68 15.90
N GLU A 403 25.51 -16.49 16.82
CA GLU A 403 26.20 -16.90 18.04
C GLU A 403 27.50 -17.68 17.80
N LYS A 404 27.62 -18.31 16.62
CA LYS A 404 28.81 -19.08 16.21
C LYS A 404 29.87 -18.21 15.59
N ALA A 405 29.55 -16.99 15.20
CA ALA A 405 30.49 -16.04 14.63
C ALA A 405 31.33 -15.34 15.72
N PRO A 406 32.56 -14.94 15.44
CA PRO A 406 33.37 -14.21 16.41
C PRO A 406 32.72 -12.91 16.85
N VAL A 407 32.80 -12.58 18.13
CA VAL A 407 32.42 -11.27 18.67
C VAL A 407 33.44 -10.23 18.24
N ASN A 408 33.01 -9.25 17.47
CA ASN A 408 33.87 -8.15 16.99
C ASN A 408 33.84 -6.93 17.91
N GLY A 409 32.80 -6.81 18.75
CA GLY A 409 32.72 -5.76 19.75
C GLY A 409 31.47 -5.86 20.61
N THR A 410 31.53 -5.20 21.77
CA THR A 410 30.46 -5.10 22.75
C THR A 410 30.30 -3.64 23.15
N TYR A 411 29.04 -3.19 23.27
CA TYR A 411 28.75 -1.82 23.66
C TYR A 411 27.42 -1.74 24.40
N PRO A 412 27.26 -0.78 25.32
CA PRO A 412 25.94 -0.49 25.89
C PRO A 412 25.05 0.22 24.86
N VAL A 413 23.78 -0.09 24.87
CA VAL A 413 22.77 0.57 24.03
C VAL A 413 21.56 0.95 24.88
N GLU A 414 20.93 2.05 24.51
CA GLU A 414 19.67 2.49 25.13
C GLU A 414 18.47 1.97 24.37
N ASP A 415 18.67 1.59 23.11
CA ASP A 415 17.65 1.08 22.20
C ASP A 415 18.23 0.03 21.25
N VAL A 416 17.35 -0.68 20.53
CA VAL A 416 17.73 -1.67 19.51
C VAL A 416 18.22 -0.92 18.26
N MET A 417 19.49 -0.60 18.21
CA MET A 417 20.10 0.14 17.10
C MET A 417 21.40 -0.47 16.61
N ILE A 418 21.60 -0.42 15.29
CA ILE A 418 22.89 -0.78 14.68
C ILE A 418 23.90 0.36 14.92
N PRO A 419 25.13 0.07 15.39
CA PRO A 419 26.12 1.10 15.62
C PRO A 419 26.49 1.85 14.34
N LYS A 420 26.44 3.17 14.36
CA LYS A 420 26.76 4.05 13.19
C LYS A 420 28.14 3.81 12.56
N LYS A 421 29.06 3.15 13.27
CA LYS A 421 30.44 2.91 12.80
C LYS A 421 30.62 1.54 12.14
N VAL A 422 29.63 0.66 12.18
CA VAL A 422 29.73 -0.69 11.62
C VAL A 422 29.19 -0.67 10.21
N LYS A 423 29.99 -1.14 9.25
CA LYS A 423 29.62 -1.25 7.83
C LYS A 423 29.74 -2.71 7.40
N GLY A 424 28.84 -3.15 6.52
CA GLY A 424 28.83 -4.50 5.96
C GLY A 424 27.77 -5.40 6.60
N ASN A 425 27.84 -6.69 6.28
CA ASN A 425 26.92 -7.69 6.83
C ASN A 425 27.28 -8.01 8.27
N ILE A 426 26.39 -7.75 9.19
CA ILE A 426 26.58 -7.93 10.63
C ILE A 426 25.46 -8.74 11.24
N GLY A 427 25.77 -9.51 12.29
CA GLY A 427 24.83 -10.04 13.24
C GLY A 427 24.89 -9.26 14.55
N LEU A 428 23.75 -9.01 15.16
CA LEU A 428 23.64 -8.30 16.44
C LEU A 428 22.92 -9.18 17.46
N ILE A 429 23.54 -9.32 18.66
CA ILE A 429 22.91 -9.98 19.80
C ILE A 429 22.75 -8.94 20.90
N ILE A 430 21.50 -8.74 21.34
CA ILE A 430 21.17 -7.82 22.42
C ILE A 430 20.67 -8.63 23.60
N ILE A 431 21.29 -8.43 24.76
CA ILE A 431 20.89 -9.07 26.02
C ILE A 431 20.34 -8.00 26.95
N LEU A 432 19.16 -8.26 27.49
CA LEU A 432 18.53 -7.39 28.48
C LEU A 432 18.02 -8.22 29.67
N TYR A 433 17.89 -7.57 30.82
CA TYR A 433 17.22 -8.12 31.99
C TYR A 433 15.98 -7.26 32.26
N ILE A 434 14.86 -7.91 32.49
CA ILE A 434 13.61 -7.23 32.80
C ILE A 434 13.34 -7.39 34.29
N TYR A 435 13.17 -6.27 34.99
CA TYR A 435 12.69 -6.28 36.36
C TYR A 435 11.15 -6.29 36.36
N SER A 436 10.58 -7.33 36.96
CA SER A 436 9.15 -7.40 37.20
C SER A 436 8.88 -7.40 38.72
N ALA A 437 8.07 -6.47 39.17
CA ALA A 437 7.64 -6.40 40.58
C ALA A 437 6.56 -7.45 40.92
N LYS A 438 5.99 -8.12 39.93
CA LYS A 438 4.92 -9.09 40.07
C LYS A 438 5.19 -10.32 39.22
N TYR A 439 4.67 -11.47 39.68
CA TYR A 439 4.60 -12.66 38.84
C TYR A 439 3.43 -12.51 37.89
N GLU A 440 3.74 -12.16 36.65
CA GLU A 440 2.76 -11.91 35.57
C GLU A 440 3.27 -12.53 34.26
N ILE A 441 2.38 -12.67 33.29
CA ILE A 441 2.74 -13.05 31.92
C ILE A 441 3.06 -11.77 31.16
N TYR A 442 4.23 -11.75 30.52
CA TYR A 442 4.67 -10.66 29.66
C TYR A 442 4.69 -11.14 28.21
N THR A 443 4.12 -10.35 27.33
CA THR A 443 4.20 -10.56 25.88
C THR A 443 5.23 -9.60 25.30
N PHE A 444 6.19 -10.16 24.56
CA PHE A 444 7.17 -9.38 23.81
C PHE A 444 6.78 -9.40 22.35
N ALA A 445 6.74 -8.23 21.71
CA ALA A 445 6.58 -8.09 20.28
C ALA A 445 7.89 -7.60 19.68
N LEU A 446 8.37 -8.28 18.64
CA LEU A 446 9.49 -7.85 17.82
C LEU A 446 8.92 -7.45 16.46
N LEU A 447 9.16 -6.20 16.07
CA LEU A 447 8.93 -5.75 14.70
C LEU A 447 10.23 -5.90 13.92
N SER A 448 10.20 -6.65 12.84
CA SER A 448 11.32 -6.80 11.91
C SER A 448 10.87 -6.44 10.51
N ASP A 449 11.73 -5.76 9.74
CA ASP A 449 11.45 -5.37 8.35
C ASP A 449 11.65 -6.57 7.40
N ASP A 450 12.52 -7.50 7.77
CA ASP A 450 12.91 -8.65 6.94
C ASP A 450 12.54 -10.04 7.54
N GLY A 451 11.65 -10.10 8.48
CA GLY A 451 11.13 -11.36 9.06
C GLY A 451 11.79 -11.81 10.35
#